data_82eb512dad93c9c0ffddd0b06a15dc2e
#
_entry.id   82eb512dad93c9c0ffddd0b06a15dc2e
#
_cell.length_a   1.000
_cell.length_b   1.000
_cell.length_c   1.000
_cell.angle_alpha   90.00
_cell.angle_beta   90.00
_cell.angle_gamma   90.00
#
_symmetry.space_group_name_H-M   'P 1'
#
loop_
_entity.id
_entity.type
_entity.pdbx_description
1 polymer ?
#
loop_
_entity_poly.entity_id
_entity_poly.type
_entity_poly.pdbx_seq_one_letter_code
_entity_poly.pdbx_strand_id
1 'polypeptide(L)'
;MSETRRGQATNFDSWKHAYAKRAENLAVSEVRALFSVVSRPEVVSLAGGMPDVSAMDNDLIRTAFDSLMSSRPQYALQYGGGQGDLRLREQIQEIMELEGVHGSVEDLMITTGSQHALELLSDLFLDQGDVVLVESPSYVGAVGIFRHKEAHIEH
;
A
#
# COMPACT_ATOMS: atom_id res chain seq x y z
N MET A 1 -1.51 -30.17 27.28
CA MET A 1 -2.19 -30.26 25.98
C MET A 1 -3.34 -29.27 25.99
N SER A 2 -3.15 -28.10 25.44
CA SER A 2 -4.15 -27.04 25.36
C SER A 2 -4.33 -26.72 23.86
N GLU A 3 -5.47 -27.15 23.34
CA GLU A 3 -5.89 -26.86 21.97
C GLU A 3 -6.04 -25.35 21.80
N THR A 4 -5.19 -24.82 20.96
CA THR A 4 -5.28 -23.43 20.49
C THR A 4 -6.60 -23.26 19.77
N ARG A 5 -7.56 -22.57 20.39
CA ARG A 5 -8.82 -22.18 19.75
C ARG A 5 -8.49 -21.32 18.54
N ARG A 6 -8.52 -21.91 17.35
CA ARG A 6 -8.65 -21.17 16.10
C ARG A 6 -9.92 -20.34 16.23
N GLY A 7 -9.79 -19.02 16.04
CA GLY A 7 -10.92 -18.11 16.12
C GLY A 7 -12.04 -18.62 15.23
N GLN A 8 -13.13 -19.05 15.86
CA GLN A 8 -14.38 -19.35 15.18
C GLN A 8 -14.83 -18.03 14.54
N ALA A 9 -14.83 -18.00 13.20
CA ALA A 9 -15.53 -16.96 12.48
C ALA A 9 -16.94 -16.92 13.06
N THR A 10 -17.34 -15.75 13.57
CA THR A 10 -18.65 -15.56 14.13
C THR A 10 -19.66 -15.93 13.04
N ASN A 11 -20.58 -16.81 13.37
CA ASN A 11 -21.60 -17.39 12.46
C ASN A 11 -22.66 -16.35 12.00
N PHE A 12 -22.32 -15.07 12.03
CA PHE A 12 -23.20 -13.94 11.72
C PHE A 12 -22.96 -13.31 10.35
N ASP A 13 -22.09 -13.89 9.51
CA ASP A 13 -21.92 -13.37 8.17
C ASP A 13 -22.99 -13.93 7.22
N SER A 14 -24.12 -13.23 7.18
CA SER A 14 -25.24 -13.55 6.30
C SER A 14 -24.92 -13.40 4.81
N TRP A 15 -23.77 -12.77 4.48
CA TRP A 15 -23.35 -12.50 3.11
C TRP A 15 -22.33 -13.50 2.55
N LYS A 16 -21.92 -14.50 3.32
CA LYS A 16 -20.92 -15.48 2.91
C LYS A 16 -21.22 -16.13 1.54
N HIS A 17 -22.48 -16.32 1.22
CA HIS A 17 -22.91 -16.90 -0.07
C HIS A 17 -22.82 -15.93 -1.26
N ALA A 18 -22.67 -14.63 -0.99
CA ALA A 18 -22.57 -13.57 -1.99
C ALA A 18 -21.11 -13.17 -2.32
N TYR A 19 -20.14 -13.68 -1.57
CA TYR A 19 -18.74 -13.36 -1.82
C TYR A 19 -18.23 -13.98 -3.11
N ALA A 20 -17.36 -13.26 -3.80
CA ALA A 20 -16.64 -13.80 -4.94
C ALA A 20 -15.72 -14.94 -4.49
N LYS A 21 -15.53 -15.94 -5.35
CA LYS A 21 -14.67 -17.10 -5.05
C LYS A 21 -13.27 -16.70 -4.58
N ARG A 22 -12.67 -15.65 -5.20
CA ARG A 22 -11.36 -15.14 -4.79
C ARG A 22 -11.31 -14.60 -3.35
N ALA A 23 -12.46 -14.24 -2.77
CA ALA A 23 -12.52 -13.78 -1.38
C ALA A 23 -12.25 -14.92 -0.38
N GLU A 24 -12.37 -16.17 -0.78
CA GLU A 24 -12.02 -17.33 0.05
C GLU A 24 -10.50 -17.39 0.31
N ASN A 25 -9.70 -16.82 -0.60
CA ASN A 25 -8.25 -16.76 -0.51
C ASN A 25 -7.74 -15.53 0.27
N LEU A 26 -8.65 -14.63 0.72
CA LEU A 26 -8.29 -13.48 1.53
C LEU A 26 -7.95 -13.94 2.95
N ALA A 27 -6.68 -14.10 3.24
CA ALA A 27 -6.17 -14.34 4.58
C ALA A 27 -5.79 -13.01 5.25
N VAL A 28 -6.05 -12.90 6.54
CA VAL A 28 -5.47 -11.81 7.34
C VAL A 28 -3.96 -11.99 7.31
N SER A 29 -3.23 -10.98 6.83
CA SER A 29 -1.76 -11.00 6.81
C SER A 29 -1.22 -11.31 8.21
N GLU A 30 -0.33 -12.29 8.32
CA GLU A 30 0.35 -12.64 9.57
C GLU A 30 1.11 -11.44 10.15
N VAL A 31 1.66 -10.59 9.28
CA VAL A 31 2.31 -9.32 9.66
C VAL A 31 1.32 -8.38 10.34
N ARG A 32 0.06 -8.31 9.85
CA ARG A 32 -0.97 -7.48 10.48
C ARG A 32 -1.32 -7.98 11.89
N ALA A 33 -1.26 -9.27 12.14
CA ALA A 33 -1.45 -9.83 13.48
C ALA A 33 -0.32 -9.42 14.43
N LEU A 34 0.89 -9.21 13.92
CA LEU A 34 2.04 -8.72 14.70
C LEU A 34 1.90 -7.26 15.12
N PHE A 35 1.19 -6.43 14.38
CA PHE A 35 1.01 -5.00 14.73
C PHE A 35 0.38 -4.79 16.12
N SER A 36 -0.47 -5.68 16.57
CA SER A 36 -1.05 -5.61 17.93
C SER A 36 -0.03 -5.83 19.05
N VAL A 37 1.08 -6.50 18.74
CA VAL A 37 2.20 -6.73 19.67
C VAL A 37 3.22 -5.61 19.55
N VAL A 38 3.51 -5.18 18.32
CA VAL A 38 4.49 -4.13 17.99
C VAL A 38 4.11 -2.77 18.57
N SER A 39 2.81 -2.50 18.72
CA SER A 39 2.31 -1.23 19.27
C SER A 39 2.42 -1.12 20.79
N ARG A 40 2.95 -2.14 21.49
CA ARG A 40 3.15 -2.07 22.94
C ARG A 40 4.42 -1.25 23.24
N PRO A 41 4.39 -0.31 24.21
CA PRO A 41 5.52 0.57 24.51
C PRO A 41 6.81 -0.14 24.92
N GLU A 42 6.69 -1.35 25.48
CA GLU A 42 7.82 -2.17 25.94
C GLU A 42 8.46 -3.01 24.83
N VAL A 43 7.88 -3.00 23.61
CA VAL A 43 8.36 -3.82 22.49
C VAL A 43 9.17 -2.98 21.53
N VAL A 44 10.42 -3.35 21.34
CA VAL A 44 11.25 -2.84 20.24
C VAL A 44 11.03 -3.73 19.02
N SER A 45 10.35 -3.19 18.02
CA SER A 45 10.04 -3.96 16.81
C SER A 45 11.13 -3.82 15.77
N LEU A 46 11.62 -4.96 15.28
CA LEU A 46 12.48 -5.07 14.10
C LEU A 46 11.70 -5.63 12.89
N ALA A 47 10.38 -5.74 13.01
CA ALA A 47 9.49 -6.27 11.99
C ALA A 47 8.57 -5.15 11.44
N GLY A 48 8.05 -5.34 10.22
CA GLY A 48 7.04 -4.48 9.62
C GLY A 48 7.55 -3.22 8.92
N GLY A 49 8.83 -2.87 9.06
CA GLY A 49 9.42 -1.73 8.35
C GLY A 49 8.77 -0.39 8.67
N MET A 50 8.28 -0.20 9.90
CA MET A 50 7.68 1.07 10.30
C MET A 50 8.76 2.16 10.39
N PRO A 51 8.61 3.30 9.67
CA PRO A 51 9.58 4.38 9.73
C PRO A 51 9.54 5.08 11.08
N ASP A 52 10.69 5.56 11.54
CA ASP A 52 10.75 6.49 12.66
C ASP A 52 10.32 7.89 12.20
N VAL A 53 9.11 8.27 12.55
CA VAL A 53 8.54 9.59 12.23
C VAL A 53 8.88 10.66 13.27
N SER A 54 9.59 10.32 14.36
CA SER A 54 9.93 11.26 15.43
C SER A 54 10.92 12.35 14.96
N ALA A 55 11.73 12.03 13.94
CA ALA A 55 12.68 12.96 13.33
C ALA A 55 12.06 13.89 12.26
N MET A 56 10.78 13.74 11.94
CA MET A 56 10.11 14.61 10.97
C MET A 56 9.92 16.01 11.53
N ASP A 57 10.21 17.02 10.70
CA ASP A 57 9.96 18.42 11.03
C ASP A 57 8.45 18.73 10.89
N ASN A 58 7.75 18.61 12.01
CA ASN A 58 6.31 18.87 12.08
C ASN A 58 5.98 20.36 11.78
N ASP A 59 6.89 21.30 12.05
CA ASP A 59 6.67 22.72 11.77
C ASP A 59 6.76 22.99 10.27
N LEU A 60 7.65 22.32 9.57
CA LEU A 60 7.71 22.37 8.11
C LEU A 60 6.41 21.86 7.48
N ILE A 61 5.91 20.73 7.94
CA ILE A 61 4.66 20.14 7.44
C ILE A 61 3.48 21.09 7.69
N ARG A 62 3.37 21.62 8.91
CA ARG A 62 2.32 22.57 9.27
C ARG A 62 2.38 23.83 8.43
N THR A 63 3.56 24.41 8.25
CA THR A 63 3.77 25.62 7.45
C THR A 63 3.37 25.39 5.98
N ALA A 64 3.74 24.24 5.41
CA ALA A 64 3.35 23.88 4.06
C ALA A 64 1.83 23.72 3.91
N PHE A 65 1.19 23.07 4.88
CA PHE A 65 -0.26 22.91 4.91
C PHE A 65 -0.98 24.26 5.05
N ASP A 66 -0.57 25.12 5.99
CA ASP A 66 -1.15 26.43 6.22
C ASP A 66 -1.00 27.35 5.00
N SER A 67 0.17 27.29 4.34
CA SER A 67 0.42 28.00 3.09
C SER A 67 -0.52 27.56 1.98
N LEU A 68 -0.70 26.26 1.82
CA LEU A 68 -1.60 25.70 0.81
C LEU A 68 -3.06 26.11 1.08
N MET A 69 -3.52 25.96 2.32
CA MET A 69 -4.88 26.31 2.72
C MET A 69 -5.18 27.80 2.66
N SER A 70 -4.17 28.65 2.88
CA SER A 70 -4.33 30.10 2.77
C SER A 70 -4.32 30.59 1.33
N SER A 71 -3.51 29.95 0.46
CA SER A 71 -3.32 30.42 -0.92
C SER A 71 -4.28 29.76 -1.92
N ARG A 72 -4.58 28.48 -1.78
CA ARG A 72 -5.35 27.70 -2.76
C ARG A 72 -6.25 26.63 -2.12
N PRO A 73 -7.11 26.99 -1.14
CA PRO A 73 -7.90 25.99 -0.41
C PRO A 73 -8.86 25.20 -1.32
N GLN A 74 -9.46 25.87 -2.29
CA GLN A 74 -10.39 25.21 -3.23
C GLN A 74 -9.67 24.18 -4.12
N TYR A 75 -8.47 24.49 -4.56
CA TYR A 75 -7.64 23.57 -5.33
C TYR A 75 -7.22 22.34 -4.49
N ALA A 76 -6.81 22.57 -3.24
CA ALA A 76 -6.36 21.49 -2.36
C ALA A 76 -7.48 20.52 -1.96
N LEU A 77 -8.73 21.02 -1.87
CA LEU A 77 -9.87 20.25 -1.38
C LEU A 77 -10.78 19.72 -2.50
N GLN A 78 -10.51 20.05 -3.76
CA GLN A 78 -11.32 19.65 -4.91
C GLN A 78 -10.84 18.30 -5.46
N TYR A 79 -11.72 17.65 -6.24
CA TYR A 79 -11.33 16.48 -7.03
C TYR A 79 -10.18 16.81 -7.97
N GLY A 80 -9.16 15.95 -7.94
CA GLY A 80 -8.01 16.03 -8.85
C GLY A 80 -8.18 15.17 -10.10
N GLY A 81 -7.21 15.26 -11.01
CA GLY A 81 -7.12 14.35 -12.16
C GLY A 81 -6.71 12.94 -11.74
N GLY A 82 -7.04 11.93 -12.57
CA GLY A 82 -6.73 10.52 -12.28
C GLY A 82 -5.25 10.21 -12.11
N GLN A 83 -4.36 10.99 -12.72
CA GLN A 83 -2.90 10.84 -12.58
C GLN A 83 -2.32 11.55 -11.35
N GLY A 84 -3.09 12.35 -10.63
CA GLY A 84 -2.62 13.17 -9.53
C GLY A 84 -2.21 14.58 -9.94
N ASP A 85 -1.78 15.38 -8.96
CA ASP A 85 -1.44 16.78 -9.13
C ASP A 85 -0.27 16.97 -10.11
N LEU A 86 -0.47 17.82 -11.12
CA LEU A 86 0.53 18.05 -12.17
C LEU A 86 1.84 18.59 -11.58
N ARG A 87 1.75 19.58 -10.69
CA ARG A 87 2.95 20.18 -10.08
C ARG A 87 3.74 19.17 -9.25
N LEU A 88 3.05 18.27 -8.55
CA LEU A 88 3.71 17.19 -7.82
C LEU A 88 4.41 16.23 -8.79
N ARG A 89 3.79 15.89 -9.91
CA ARG A 89 4.39 15.04 -10.95
C ARG A 89 5.62 15.69 -11.57
N GLU A 90 5.57 17.01 -11.87
CA GLU A 90 6.71 17.79 -12.36
C GLU A 90 7.88 17.76 -11.37
N GLN A 91 7.63 17.99 -10.09
CA GLN A 91 8.66 17.94 -9.04
C GLN A 91 9.25 16.54 -8.86
N ILE A 92 8.44 15.50 -8.98
CA ILE A 92 8.92 14.11 -8.94
C ILE A 92 9.79 13.82 -10.17
N GLN A 93 9.40 14.28 -11.36
CA GLN A 93 10.19 14.12 -12.57
C GLN A 93 11.59 14.75 -12.42
N GLU A 94 11.66 15.98 -11.88
CA GLU A 94 12.94 16.65 -11.60
C GLU A 94 13.85 15.81 -10.67
N ILE A 95 13.27 15.20 -9.63
CA ILE A 95 14.02 14.33 -8.71
C ILE A 95 14.46 13.04 -9.43
N MET A 96 13.59 12.43 -10.22
CA MET A 96 13.91 11.21 -10.96
C MET A 96 15.02 11.43 -12.00
N GLU A 97 15.06 12.61 -12.62
CA GLU A 97 16.14 12.98 -13.54
C GLU A 97 17.51 13.02 -12.86
N LEU A 98 17.59 13.43 -11.59
CA LEU A 98 18.83 13.38 -10.79
C LEU A 98 19.33 11.94 -10.57
N GLU A 99 18.41 10.98 -10.54
CA GLU A 99 18.70 9.55 -10.41
C GLU A 99 18.91 8.85 -11.78
N GLY A 100 18.93 9.63 -12.87
CA GLY A 100 19.12 9.11 -14.24
C GLY A 100 17.87 8.46 -14.84
N VAL A 101 16.71 8.65 -14.25
CA VAL A 101 15.44 8.17 -14.80
C VAL A 101 14.78 9.29 -15.59
N HIS A 102 14.72 9.11 -16.91
CA HIS A 102 14.19 10.10 -17.85
C HIS A 102 12.83 9.65 -18.39
N GLY A 103 11.88 10.56 -18.47
CA GLY A 103 10.55 10.30 -18.99
C GLY A 103 9.72 11.57 -19.08
N SER A 104 8.52 11.46 -19.59
CA SER A 104 7.56 12.56 -19.62
C SER A 104 6.77 12.63 -18.31
N VAL A 105 6.39 13.83 -17.90
CA VAL A 105 5.43 14.01 -16.79
C VAL A 105 4.12 13.28 -17.02
N GLU A 106 3.76 13.04 -18.29
CA GLU A 106 2.55 12.28 -18.66
C GLU A 106 2.67 10.78 -18.39
N ASP A 107 3.92 10.28 -18.23
CA ASP A 107 4.18 8.87 -17.86
C ASP A 107 4.13 8.65 -16.33
N LEU A 108 3.92 9.72 -15.55
CA LEU A 108 3.86 9.67 -14.10
C LEU A 108 2.42 9.63 -13.59
N MET A 109 2.18 8.78 -12.62
CA MET A 109 0.94 8.72 -11.86
C MET A 109 1.23 8.68 -10.35
N ILE A 110 0.52 9.52 -9.60
CA ILE A 110 0.59 9.53 -8.14
C ILE A 110 -0.35 8.46 -7.58
N THR A 111 0.19 7.57 -6.78
CA THR A 111 -0.58 6.51 -6.13
C THR A 111 -0.64 6.70 -4.62
N THR A 112 -1.63 6.10 -3.98
CA THR A 112 -1.75 6.07 -2.52
C THR A 112 -0.79 5.03 -1.95
N GLY A 113 0.50 5.35 -1.99
CA GLY A 113 1.59 4.47 -1.60
C GLY A 113 1.88 3.37 -2.64
N SER A 114 2.98 2.64 -2.40
CA SER A 114 3.47 1.58 -3.29
C SER A 114 2.49 0.40 -3.42
N GLN A 115 1.69 0.14 -2.39
CA GLN A 115 0.69 -0.93 -2.43
C GLN A 115 -0.36 -0.67 -3.51
N HIS A 116 -0.84 0.56 -3.65
CA HIS A 116 -1.76 0.94 -4.71
C HIS A 116 -1.12 0.83 -6.11
N ALA A 117 0.16 1.20 -6.23
CA ALA A 117 0.89 1.02 -7.49
C ALA A 117 0.99 -0.46 -7.88
N LEU A 118 1.33 -1.34 -6.93
CA LEU A 118 1.39 -2.79 -7.15
C LEU A 118 0.03 -3.37 -7.53
N GLU A 119 -1.05 -2.90 -6.91
CA GLU A 119 -2.42 -3.32 -7.24
C GLU A 119 -2.76 -2.97 -8.70
N LEU A 120 -2.52 -1.70 -9.10
CA LEU A 120 -2.78 -1.24 -10.46
C LEU A 120 -1.94 -1.99 -11.50
N LEU A 121 -0.65 -2.22 -11.24
CA LEU A 121 0.21 -3.01 -12.11
C LEU A 121 -0.28 -4.44 -12.23
N SER A 122 -0.70 -5.03 -11.12
CA SER A 122 -1.24 -6.39 -11.12
C SER A 122 -2.57 -6.48 -11.89
N ASP A 123 -3.41 -5.43 -11.82
CA ASP A 123 -4.65 -5.37 -12.62
C ASP A 123 -4.38 -5.25 -14.12
N LEU A 124 -3.27 -4.63 -14.50
CA LEU A 124 -2.91 -4.43 -15.90
C LEU A 124 -2.21 -5.63 -16.55
N PHE A 125 -1.46 -6.41 -15.75
CA PHE A 125 -0.52 -7.38 -16.31
C PHE A 125 -0.76 -8.81 -15.85
N LEU A 126 -1.65 -9.08 -14.90
CA LEU A 126 -1.87 -10.42 -14.37
C LEU A 126 -3.30 -10.90 -14.57
N ASP A 127 -3.40 -12.02 -15.26
CA ASP A 127 -4.61 -12.85 -15.28
C ASP A 127 -4.48 -14.02 -14.27
N GLN A 128 -5.61 -14.65 -13.96
CA GLN A 128 -5.64 -15.84 -13.10
C GLN A 128 -4.75 -16.95 -13.67
N GLY A 129 -3.79 -17.43 -12.86
CA GLY A 129 -2.87 -18.51 -13.22
C GLY A 129 -1.57 -18.04 -13.87
N ASP A 130 -1.39 -16.75 -14.12
CA ASP A 130 -0.11 -16.21 -14.57
C ASP A 130 0.99 -16.42 -13.53
N VAL A 131 2.23 -16.53 -13.99
CA VAL A 131 3.39 -16.77 -13.13
C VAL A 131 4.06 -15.45 -12.79
N VAL A 132 4.24 -15.18 -11.50
CA VAL A 132 5.00 -14.04 -10.99
C VAL A 132 6.25 -14.55 -10.30
N LEU A 133 7.42 -14.11 -10.76
CA LEU A 133 8.70 -14.37 -10.11
C LEU A 133 8.95 -13.33 -9.02
N VAL A 134 9.27 -13.78 -7.83
CA VAL A 134 9.58 -12.92 -6.69
C VAL A 134 10.86 -13.36 -6.00
N GLU A 135 11.55 -12.43 -5.37
CA GLU A 135 12.69 -12.75 -4.52
C GLU A 135 12.25 -13.53 -3.26
N SER A 136 13.16 -14.33 -2.69
CA SER A 136 12.91 -15.01 -1.42
C SER A 136 14.00 -14.63 -0.40
N PRO A 137 13.68 -13.91 0.67
CA PRO A 137 12.35 -13.42 1.10
C PRO A 137 11.85 -12.22 0.28
N SER A 138 10.53 -12.05 0.21
CA SER A 138 9.87 -10.98 -0.54
C SER A 138 8.99 -10.11 0.34
N TYR A 139 8.60 -8.95 -0.17
CA TYR A 139 7.66 -8.05 0.50
C TYR A 139 6.26 -8.70 0.60
N VAL A 140 5.81 -8.95 1.82
CA VAL A 140 4.55 -9.66 2.09
C VAL A 140 3.31 -8.96 1.52
N GLY A 141 3.34 -7.62 1.39
CA GLY A 141 2.26 -6.86 0.77
C GLY A 141 2.11 -7.18 -0.72
N ALA A 142 3.22 -7.27 -1.46
CA ALA A 142 3.21 -7.67 -2.88
C ALA A 142 2.71 -9.09 -3.06
N VAL A 143 3.23 -10.03 -2.27
CA VAL A 143 2.78 -11.44 -2.28
C VAL A 143 1.28 -11.54 -2.04
N GLY A 144 0.73 -10.73 -1.12
CA GLY A 144 -0.70 -10.68 -0.86
C GLY A 144 -1.52 -10.24 -2.08
N ILE A 145 -1.05 -9.22 -2.81
CA ILE A 145 -1.70 -8.71 -4.02
C ILE A 145 -1.70 -9.79 -5.11
N PHE A 146 -0.55 -10.40 -5.39
CA PHE A 146 -0.42 -11.44 -6.43
C PHE A 146 -1.32 -12.64 -6.15
N ARG A 147 -1.41 -13.09 -4.88
CA ARG A 147 -2.36 -14.13 -4.46
C ARG A 147 -3.81 -13.72 -4.66
N HIS A 148 -4.13 -12.44 -4.42
CA HIS A 148 -5.48 -11.93 -4.67
C HIS A 148 -5.85 -11.94 -6.15
N LYS A 149 -4.87 -11.77 -7.04
CA LYS A 149 -5.06 -11.93 -8.50
C LYS A 149 -5.06 -13.41 -8.94
N GLU A 150 -4.95 -14.34 -7.99
CA GLU A 150 -4.88 -15.79 -8.26
C GLU A 150 -3.68 -16.17 -9.16
N ALA A 151 -2.61 -15.35 -9.11
CA ALA A 151 -1.36 -15.63 -9.79
C ALA A 151 -0.57 -16.73 -9.08
N HIS A 152 0.23 -17.47 -9.85
CA HIS A 152 1.15 -18.48 -9.35
C HIS A 152 2.49 -17.80 -9.00
N ILE A 153 2.93 -17.95 -7.75
CA ILE A 153 4.15 -17.30 -7.25
C ILE A 153 5.29 -18.29 -7.24
N GLU A 154 6.37 -17.96 -7.94
CA GLU A 154 7.63 -18.67 -7.97
C GLU A 154 8.74 -17.83 -7.31
N HIS A 155 9.72 -18.52 -6.64
CA HIS A 155 10.82 -17.91 -5.87
C HIS A 155 12.17 -18.19 -6.49
#